data_0115016bff9db9dad72ab41954d1d431
#
_entry.id   0115016bff9db9dad72ab41954d1d431
#
_cell.length_a   1.000
_cell.length_b   1.000
_cell.length_c   1.000
_cell.angle_alpha   90.00
_cell.angle_beta   90.00
_cell.angle_gamma   90.00
#
_symmetry.space_group_name_H-M   'P 1'
#
loop_
_entity.id
_entity.type
_entity.pdbx_description
1 polymer ?
#
loop_
_entity_poly.entity_id
_entity_poly.type
_entity_poly.pdbx_seq_one_letter_code
_entity_poly.pdbx_strand_id
1 'polypeptide(L)'
;AVTALAAHLEREGVEFRRRTAVGAVRPGRVETSRGPIDVGRVIVAVNHDIDLLYPEVAERHGIVRCALDMMRVSAELRMPLAAPLLTGWSLVRYGAFSATPAAAALRERLHTERPDLAALDLNQMYTRLPDGTLIVGDTHSRGANVAPFQAEFAFESLAAEARSLFGIDELRVVERWQGVYASGPEDFLMEEVEPGVHLVAATTGIGMTTGLGLAEHVVAGFSGEPVFARDSSAFAPAPTITLQKGAS
;
A
#
# COMPACT_ATOMS: atom_id res chain seq x y z
N ALA A 1 -8.26 -3.50 -10.35
CA ALA A 1 -9.30 -3.54 -9.30
C ALA A 1 -9.96 -2.16 -9.15
N VAL A 2 -9.22 -1.08 -8.85
CA VAL A 2 -9.78 0.27 -8.56
C VAL A 2 -10.65 0.81 -9.70
N THR A 3 -10.20 0.72 -10.96
CA THR A 3 -10.99 1.18 -12.12
C THR A 3 -12.31 0.41 -12.26
N ALA A 4 -12.30 -0.90 -12.02
CA ALA A 4 -13.51 -1.72 -12.09
C ALA A 4 -14.47 -1.40 -10.93
N LEU A 5 -13.95 -1.12 -9.75
CA LEU A 5 -14.73 -0.68 -8.59
C LEU A 5 -15.40 0.68 -8.87
N ALA A 6 -14.65 1.65 -9.41
CA ALA A 6 -15.22 2.95 -9.78
C ALA A 6 -16.33 2.82 -10.80
N ALA A 7 -16.12 2.01 -11.85
CA ALA A 7 -17.17 1.77 -12.86
C ALA A 7 -18.41 1.03 -12.30
N HIS A 8 -18.23 0.19 -11.28
CA HIS A 8 -19.35 -0.43 -10.57
C HIS A 8 -20.11 0.62 -9.77
N LEU A 9 -19.42 1.42 -8.97
CA LEU A 9 -20.06 2.46 -8.15
C LEU A 9 -20.82 3.50 -9.00
N GLU A 10 -20.30 3.87 -10.16
CA GLU A 10 -21.05 4.73 -11.10
C GLU A 10 -22.39 4.10 -11.51
N ARG A 11 -22.44 2.80 -11.77
CA ARG A 11 -23.70 2.10 -12.10
C ARG A 11 -24.66 2.03 -10.92
N GLU A 12 -24.13 2.01 -9.69
CA GLU A 12 -24.92 2.05 -8.45
C GLU A 12 -25.35 3.49 -8.07
N GLY A 13 -25.07 4.49 -8.92
CA GLY A 13 -25.54 5.87 -8.75
C GLY A 13 -24.56 6.80 -8.02
N VAL A 14 -23.32 6.38 -7.77
CA VAL A 14 -22.30 7.28 -7.22
C VAL A 14 -21.82 8.25 -8.31
N GLU A 15 -21.92 9.55 -8.04
CA GLU A 15 -21.44 10.60 -8.95
C GLU A 15 -19.93 10.80 -8.86
N PHE A 16 -19.22 10.67 -9.98
CA PHE A 16 -17.79 10.94 -10.10
C PHE A 16 -17.52 12.25 -10.84
N ARG A 17 -17.04 13.26 -10.15
CA ARG A 17 -16.65 14.57 -10.72
C ARG A 17 -15.17 14.57 -11.10
N ARG A 18 -14.85 13.97 -12.26
CA ARG A 18 -13.48 13.91 -12.78
C ARG A 18 -12.98 15.27 -13.24
N ARG A 19 -11.65 15.48 -13.26
CA ARG A 19 -11.00 16.76 -13.62
C ARG A 19 -11.53 17.92 -12.78
N THR A 20 -11.72 17.67 -11.49
CA THR A 20 -12.21 18.62 -10.53
C THR A 20 -11.26 18.62 -9.35
N ALA A 21 -10.46 19.68 -9.24
CA ALA A 21 -9.56 19.86 -8.11
C ALA A 21 -10.32 20.42 -6.91
N VAL A 22 -10.01 19.90 -5.72
CA VAL A 22 -10.51 20.44 -4.44
C VAL A 22 -9.48 21.46 -3.94
N GLY A 23 -9.92 22.69 -3.68
CA GLY A 23 -9.06 23.76 -3.17
C GLY A 23 -9.22 24.01 -1.68
N ALA A 24 -10.41 23.74 -1.12
CA ALA A 24 -10.66 23.84 0.31
C ALA A 24 -11.87 22.98 0.70
N VAL A 25 -11.88 22.53 1.95
CA VAL A 25 -13.00 21.81 2.57
C VAL A 25 -13.40 22.56 3.85
N ARG A 26 -14.70 22.69 4.06
CA ARG A 26 -15.30 23.30 5.27
C ARG A 26 -16.54 22.50 5.66
N PRO A 27 -17.02 22.62 6.88
CA PRO A 27 -18.32 22.06 7.26
C PRO A 27 -19.41 22.42 6.26
N GLY A 28 -20.05 21.41 5.69
CA GLY A 28 -21.16 21.59 4.74
C GLY A 28 -20.76 21.98 3.31
N ARG A 29 -19.47 22.19 3.00
CA ARG A 29 -19.07 22.74 1.70
C ARG A 29 -17.67 22.31 1.24
N VAL A 30 -17.57 21.98 -0.04
CA VAL A 30 -16.29 21.70 -0.72
C VAL A 30 -16.08 22.70 -1.84
N GLU A 31 -14.98 23.47 -1.79
CA GLU A 31 -14.60 24.40 -2.85
C GLU A 31 -13.80 23.64 -3.93
N THR A 32 -14.27 23.75 -5.18
CA THR A 32 -13.64 23.05 -6.29
C THR A 32 -13.33 23.96 -7.48
N SER A 33 -12.47 23.51 -8.37
CA SER A 33 -12.14 24.19 -9.64
C SER A 33 -13.34 24.35 -10.60
N ARG A 34 -14.48 23.70 -10.28
CA ARG A 34 -15.72 23.77 -11.07
C ARG A 34 -16.90 24.37 -10.28
N GLY A 35 -16.60 25.10 -9.23
CA GLY A 35 -17.57 25.70 -8.32
C GLY A 35 -17.75 24.87 -7.05
N PRO A 36 -18.44 25.44 -6.08
CA PRO A 36 -18.67 24.81 -4.79
C PRO A 36 -19.66 23.65 -4.87
N ILE A 37 -19.54 22.74 -3.90
CA ILE A 37 -20.46 21.62 -3.70
C ILE A 37 -20.93 21.69 -2.25
N ASP A 38 -22.23 21.83 -2.04
CA ASP A 38 -22.83 21.79 -0.72
C ASP A 38 -23.16 20.34 -0.34
N VAL A 39 -22.73 19.92 0.85
CA VAL A 39 -22.79 18.52 1.30
C VAL A 39 -23.04 18.43 2.80
N GLY A 40 -23.64 17.33 3.27
CA GLY A 40 -23.88 17.12 4.70
C GLY A 40 -22.61 16.67 5.46
N ARG A 41 -21.71 15.97 4.78
CA ARG A 41 -20.47 15.43 5.35
C ARG A 41 -19.40 15.29 4.28
N VAL A 42 -18.15 15.43 4.68
CA VAL A 42 -16.99 15.26 3.80
C VAL A 42 -16.05 14.20 4.37
N ILE A 43 -15.61 13.28 3.52
CA ILE A 43 -14.50 12.38 3.80
C ILE A 43 -13.36 12.75 2.85
N VAL A 44 -12.25 13.21 3.40
CA VAL A 44 -11.02 13.53 2.66
C VAL A 44 -10.13 12.28 2.68
N ALA A 45 -10.06 11.58 1.55
CA ALA A 45 -9.33 10.31 1.38
C ALA A 45 -8.28 10.42 0.28
N VAL A 46 -7.46 11.47 0.33
CA VAL A 46 -6.46 11.83 -0.69
C VAL A 46 -5.08 11.22 -0.44
N ASN A 47 -4.96 10.36 0.58
CA ASN A 47 -3.73 9.66 0.97
C ASN A 47 -2.56 10.63 1.20
N HIS A 48 -1.44 10.52 0.44
CA HIS A 48 -0.24 11.34 0.64
C HIS A 48 -0.43 12.83 0.35
N ASP A 49 -1.46 13.21 -0.41
CA ASP A 49 -1.75 14.61 -0.72
C ASP A 49 -2.54 15.33 0.40
N ILE A 50 -2.71 14.68 1.55
CA ILE A 50 -3.40 15.28 2.70
C ILE A 50 -2.72 16.56 3.16
N ASP A 51 -1.41 16.68 3.03
CA ASP A 51 -0.62 17.85 3.36
C ASP A 51 -0.91 19.06 2.46
N LEU A 52 -1.52 18.87 1.28
CA LEU A 52 -1.94 19.96 0.40
C LEU A 52 -3.21 20.64 0.87
N LEU A 53 -4.04 19.94 1.65
CA LEU A 53 -5.31 20.46 2.19
C LEU A 53 -5.24 20.70 3.69
N TYR A 54 -4.50 19.88 4.42
CA TYR A 54 -4.40 19.89 5.89
C TYR A 54 -2.96 19.67 6.34
N PRO A 55 -2.02 20.61 6.03
CA PRO A 55 -0.61 20.47 6.36
C PRO A 55 -0.36 20.27 7.87
N GLU A 56 -1.12 20.97 8.74
CA GLU A 56 -0.95 20.86 10.18
C GLU A 56 -1.34 19.46 10.71
N VAL A 57 -2.30 18.79 10.04
CA VAL A 57 -2.66 17.41 10.38
C VAL A 57 -1.57 16.46 9.95
N ALA A 58 -1.04 16.62 8.73
CA ALA A 58 0.06 15.81 8.23
C ALA A 58 1.30 15.94 9.14
N GLU A 59 1.65 17.16 9.56
CA GLU A 59 2.75 17.42 10.49
C GLU A 59 2.53 16.79 11.86
N ARG A 60 1.34 16.98 12.45
CA ARG A 60 0.98 16.44 13.77
C ARG A 60 1.02 14.91 13.82
N HIS A 61 0.62 14.26 12.74
CA HIS A 61 0.64 12.80 12.61
C HIS A 61 1.93 12.24 11.99
N GLY A 62 2.92 13.09 11.71
CA GLY A 62 4.19 12.68 11.10
C GLY A 62 4.02 12.02 9.74
N ILE A 63 3.00 12.41 8.97
CA ILE A 63 2.73 11.84 7.65
C ILE A 63 3.66 12.48 6.63
N VAL A 64 4.38 11.64 5.92
CA VAL A 64 5.26 12.01 4.80
C VAL A 64 4.94 11.17 3.57
N ARG A 65 5.48 11.55 2.43
CA ARG A 65 5.41 10.73 1.21
C ARG A 65 6.42 9.60 1.29
N CYS A 66 5.98 8.39 0.96
CA CYS A 66 6.84 7.25 0.69
C CYS A 66 6.83 6.95 -0.80
N ALA A 67 7.96 7.11 -1.44
CA ALA A 67 8.14 6.79 -2.85
C ALA A 67 8.67 5.37 -3.02
N LEU A 68 8.20 4.69 -4.05
CA LEU A 68 8.49 3.30 -4.40
C LEU A 68 9.07 3.22 -5.80
N ASP A 69 10.21 2.57 -5.98
CA ASP A 69 10.68 2.23 -7.31
C ASP A 69 10.11 0.87 -7.72
N MET A 70 9.39 0.87 -8.82
CA MET A 70 8.65 -0.28 -9.34
C MET A 70 9.01 -0.52 -10.79
N MET A 71 8.97 -1.78 -11.22
CA MET A 71 9.11 -2.10 -12.65
C MET A 71 8.20 -3.25 -13.07
N ARG A 72 7.92 -3.27 -14.36
CA ARG A 72 7.34 -4.41 -15.07
C ARG A 72 8.39 -5.04 -15.95
N VAL A 73 8.51 -6.35 -15.86
CA VAL A 73 9.52 -7.09 -16.60
C VAL A 73 8.92 -8.26 -17.38
N SER A 74 9.57 -8.62 -18.46
CA SER A 74 9.32 -9.86 -19.19
C SER A 74 10.46 -10.83 -18.95
N ALA A 75 10.13 -12.04 -18.52
CA ALA A 75 11.09 -13.12 -18.29
C ALA A 75 10.41 -14.48 -18.46
N GLU A 76 11.18 -15.47 -18.92
CA GLU A 76 10.74 -16.86 -18.94
C GLU A 76 11.08 -17.53 -17.60
N LEU A 77 10.03 -17.82 -16.83
CA LEU A 77 10.18 -18.50 -15.55
C LEU A 77 10.22 -20.02 -15.77
N ARG A 78 11.15 -20.71 -15.09
CA ARG A 78 11.25 -22.18 -15.11
C ARG A 78 10.02 -22.86 -14.51
N MET A 79 9.35 -22.18 -13.59
CA MET A 79 8.12 -22.65 -12.96
C MET A 79 7.06 -21.51 -13.00
N PRO A 80 5.77 -21.86 -13.19
CA PRO A 80 4.71 -20.85 -13.17
C PRO A 80 4.60 -20.18 -11.79
N LEU A 81 4.53 -18.85 -11.77
CA LEU A 81 4.17 -18.10 -10.58
C LEU A 81 2.64 -18.00 -10.51
N ALA A 82 2.01 -18.90 -9.76
CA ALA A 82 0.55 -19.02 -9.68
C ALA A 82 -0.09 -18.03 -8.68
N ALA A 83 0.70 -17.46 -7.76
CA ALA A 83 0.26 -16.49 -6.76
C ALA A 83 1.34 -15.41 -6.60
N PRO A 84 1.01 -14.23 -6.05
CA PRO A 84 2.02 -13.25 -5.65
C PRO A 84 3.03 -13.87 -4.67
N LEU A 85 4.29 -13.54 -4.86
CA LEU A 85 5.38 -14.02 -4.04
C LEU A 85 5.97 -12.86 -3.24
N LEU A 86 6.04 -13.03 -1.92
CA LEU A 86 6.72 -12.14 -0.98
C LEU A 86 7.92 -12.88 -0.39
N THR A 87 9.06 -12.24 -0.36
CA THR A 87 10.30 -12.83 0.21
C THR A 87 10.50 -12.46 1.68
N GLY A 88 11.62 -12.89 2.25
CA GLY A 88 12.00 -12.48 3.61
C GLY A 88 12.09 -10.97 3.80
N TRP A 89 12.53 -10.23 2.78
CA TRP A 89 12.54 -8.76 2.80
C TRP A 89 11.16 -8.14 3.01
N SER A 90 10.13 -8.74 2.41
CA SER A 90 8.75 -8.31 2.62
C SER A 90 8.23 -8.70 4.00
N LEU A 91 8.50 -9.94 4.43
CA LEU A 91 7.97 -10.46 5.71
C LEU A 91 8.44 -9.64 6.91
N VAL A 92 9.70 -9.19 6.92
CA VAL A 92 10.24 -8.39 8.05
C VAL A 92 9.66 -6.97 8.13
N ARG A 93 8.87 -6.52 7.15
CA ARG A 93 8.21 -5.20 7.12
C ARG A 93 6.81 -5.20 7.72
N TYR A 94 6.03 -6.24 7.45
CA TYR A 94 4.60 -6.26 7.81
C TYR A 94 4.40 -6.67 9.26
N GLY A 95 3.62 -5.87 10.00
CA GLY A 95 3.40 -5.98 11.44
C GLY A 95 3.00 -7.37 11.92
N ALA A 96 2.21 -8.10 11.14
CA ALA A 96 1.80 -9.47 11.46
C ALA A 96 2.98 -10.46 11.61
N PHE A 97 4.11 -10.21 10.92
CA PHE A 97 5.30 -11.05 10.98
C PHE A 97 6.44 -10.37 11.76
N SER A 98 6.63 -9.06 11.56
CA SER A 98 7.77 -8.30 12.10
C SER A 98 7.81 -8.27 13.63
N ALA A 99 6.68 -8.48 14.30
CA ALA A 99 6.58 -8.58 15.76
C ALA A 99 7.12 -9.91 16.34
N THR A 100 7.47 -10.88 15.49
CA THR A 100 7.97 -12.18 15.95
C THR A 100 9.49 -12.16 16.17
N PRO A 101 10.03 -12.91 17.16
CA PRO A 101 11.48 -13.04 17.34
C PRO A 101 12.21 -13.57 16.11
N ALA A 102 11.55 -14.47 15.35
CA ALA A 102 12.12 -15.02 14.12
C ALA A 102 12.28 -13.96 13.02
N ALA A 103 11.34 -13.02 12.91
CA ALA A 103 11.45 -11.92 11.96
C ALA A 103 12.56 -10.92 12.36
N ALA A 104 12.76 -10.69 13.65
CA ALA A 104 13.88 -9.87 14.13
C ALA A 104 15.23 -10.50 13.75
N ALA A 105 15.43 -11.79 13.99
CA ALA A 105 16.64 -12.51 13.60
C ALA A 105 16.85 -12.54 12.07
N LEU A 106 15.76 -12.71 11.31
CA LEU A 106 15.81 -12.66 9.85
C LEU A 106 16.23 -11.26 9.36
N ARG A 107 15.65 -10.21 9.92
CA ARG A 107 16.02 -8.82 9.56
C ARG A 107 17.50 -8.56 9.82
N GLU A 108 18.00 -8.92 11.00
CA GLU A 108 19.41 -8.75 11.35
C GLU A 108 20.30 -9.46 10.33
N ARG A 109 20.00 -10.71 9.99
CA ARG A 109 20.74 -11.48 8.98
C ARG A 109 20.73 -10.78 7.62
N LEU A 110 19.55 -10.43 7.10
CA LEU A 110 19.41 -9.79 5.79
C LEU A 110 20.17 -8.46 5.72
N HIS A 111 20.10 -7.63 6.79
CA HIS A 111 20.81 -6.37 6.82
C HIS A 111 22.32 -6.54 6.93
N THR A 112 22.79 -7.60 7.59
CA THR A 112 24.21 -7.93 7.69
C THR A 112 24.79 -8.49 6.38
N GLU A 113 24.04 -9.41 5.74
CA GLU A 113 24.47 -10.05 4.50
C GLU A 113 24.37 -9.13 3.28
N ARG A 114 23.36 -8.25 3.28
CA ARG A 114 23.04 -7.36 2.15
C ARG A 114 22.74 -5.92 2.62
N PRO A 115 23.75 -5.22 3.14
CA PRO A 115 23.58 -3.82 3.59
C PRO A 115 23.20 -2.86 2.43
N ASP A 116 23.56 -3.19 1.21
CA ASP A 116 23.20 -2.49 -0.01
C ASP A 116 21.67 -2.48 -0.22
N LEU A 117 21.02 -3.63 -0.08
CA LEU A 117 19.55 -3.77 -0.19
C LEU A 117 18.82 -3.20 1.02
N ALA A 118 19.41 -3.33 2.21
CA ALA A 118 18.88 -2.71 3.41
C ALA A 118 18.84 -1.18 3.30
N ALA A 119 19.87 -0.56 2.69
CA ALA A 119 19.91 0.89 2.44
C ALA A 119 18.83 1.36 1.43
N LEU A 120 18.37 0.49 0.54
CA LEU A 120 17.24 0.74 -0.36
C LEU A 120 15.88 0.57 0.32
N ASP A 121 15.84 0.16 1.58
CA ASP A 121 14.62 -0.24 2.29
C ASP A 121 13.77 -1.21 1.44
N LEU A 122 14.43 -2.27 0.96
CA LEU A 122 13.87 -3.22 -0.01
C LEU A 122 12.64 -3.93 0.55
N ASN A 123 11.61 -4.03 -0.28
CA ASN A 123 10.43 -4.86 -0.08
C ASN A 123 10.25 -5.72 -1.34
N GLN A 124 10.73 -6.95 -1.30
CA GLN A 124 10.86 -7.76 -2.49
C GLN A 124 9.59 -8.58 -2.75
N MET A 125 8.79 -8.11 -3.70
CA MET A 125 7.53 -8.73 -4.12
C MET A 125 7.44 -8.93 -5.62
N TYR A 126 6.72 -9.99 -6.03
CA TYR A 126 6.51 -10.37 -7.42
C TYR A 126 5.07 -10.75 -7.68
N THR A 127 4.47 -10.18 -8.71
CA THR A 127 3.10 -10.50 -9.14
C THR A 127 3.08 -10.74 -10.63
N ARG A 128 2.65 -11.93 -11.05
CA ARG A 128 2.48 -12.24 -12.48
C ARG A 128 1.19 -11.63 -13.00
N LEU A 129 1.27 -10.94 -14.13
CA LEU A 129 0.13 -10.40 -14.84
C LEU A 129 -0.46 -11.42 -15.83
N PRO A 130 -1.73 -11.24 -16.28
CA PRO A 130 -2.36 -12.14 -17.24
C PRO A 130 -1.62 -12.27 -18.59
N ASP A 131 -0.85 -11.25 -18.99
CA ASP A 131 -0.03 -11.24 -20.20
C ASP A 131 1.33 -11.95 -20.04
N GLY A 132 1.58 -12.52 -18.86
CA GLY A 132 2.81 -13.25 -18.54
C GLY A 132 3.94 -12.39 -18.02
N THR A 133 3.84 -11.06 -18.04
CA THR A 133 4.84 -10.17 -17.42
C THR A 133 4.75 -10.18 -15.91
N LEU A 134 5.80 -9.70 -15.24
CA LEU A 134 5.89 -9.61 -13.78
C LEU A 134 5.94 -8.15 -13.35
N ILE A 135 5.18 -7.80 -12.34
CA ILE A 135 5.43 -6.63 -11.50
C ILE A 135 6.50 -7.02 -10.49
N VAL A 136 7.53 -6.20 -10.41
CA VAL A 136 8.67 -6.37 -9.51
C VAL A 136 8.82 -5.09 -8.69
N GLY A 137 8.88 -5.20 -7.42
CA GLY A 137 9.05 -4.09 -6.49
C GLY A 137 9.40 -4.60 -5.11
N ASP A 138 9.67 -3.68 -4.26
CA ASP A 138 9.87 -2.24 -4.43
C ASP A 138 10.99 -1.77 -3.49
N THR A 139 11.59 -0.64 -3.79
CA THR A 139 12.45 0.10 -2.85
C THR A 139 11.65 1.25 -2.23
N HIS A 140 12.13 1.84 -1.12
CA HIS A 140 11.41 2.91 -0.46
C HIS A 140 12.31 4.09 -0.15
N SER A 141 11.80 5.29 -0.38
CA SER A 141 12.38 6.54 0.11
C SER A 141 11.29 7.41 0.73
N ARG A 142 11.58 8.07 1.85
CA ARG A 142 10.60 8.87 2.59
C ARG A 142 11.03 10.31 2.72
N GLY A 143 10.08 11.23 2.61
CA GLY A 143 10.31 12.66 2.77
C GLY A 143 9.03 13.47 2.58
N ALA A 144 9.09 14.75 2.95
CA ALA A 144 8.00 15.69 2.68
C ALA A 144 7.75 15.83 1.16
N ASN A 145 8.82 15.75 0.37
CA ASN A 145 8.75 15.75 -1.09
C ASN A 145 9.39 14.48 -1.65
N VAL A 146 8.88 14.05 -2.79
CA VAL A 146 9.43 12.94 -3.56
C VAL A 146 10.44 13.48 -4.57
N ALA A 147 11.62 12.84 -4.65
CA ALA A 147 12.60 13.20 -5.67
C ALA A 147 12.06 12.93 -7.08
N PRO A 148 12.25 13.85 -8.05
CA PRO A 148 11.77 13.65 -9.42
C PRO A 148 12.60 12.61 -10.18
N PHE A 149 13.78 12.26 -9.69
CA PHE A 149 14.70 11.31 -10.29
C PHE A 149 14.82 10.06 -9.43
N GLN A 150 14.84 8.91 -10.08
CA GLN A 150 15.02 7.60 -9.48
C GLN A 150 16.46 7.11 -9.73
N ALA A 151 17.06 6.49 -8.73
CA ALA A 151 18.39 5.95 -8.86
C ALA A 151 18.38 4.65 -9.69
N GLU A 152 19.17 4.59 -10.77
CA GLU A 152 19.28 3.39 -11.60
C GLU A 152 19.70 2.17 -10.78
N PHE A 153 20.59 2.36 -9.78
CA PHE A 153 21.00 1.31 -8.86
C PHE A 153 19.85 0.58 -8.16
N ALA A 154 18.73 1.27 -7.86
CA ALA A 154 17.55 0.66 -7.27
C ALA A 154 16.92 -0.37 -8.24
N PHE A 155 16.76 0.00 -9.50
CA PHE A 155 16.21 -0.87 -10.54
C PHE A 155 17.15 -2.02 -10.90
N GLU A 156 18.46 -1.77 -10.96
CA GLU A 156 19.47 -2.81 -11.17
C GLU A 156 19.44 -3.85 -10.04
N SER A 157 19.32 -3.39 -8.79
CA SER A 157 19.20 -4.26 -7.63
C SER A 157 17.94 -5.12 -7.67
N LEU A 158 16.79 -4.53 -7.97
CA LEU A 158 15.52 -5.25 -8.12
C LEU A 158 15.61 -6.31 -9.24
N ALA A 159 16.23 -5.97 -10.37
CA ALA A 159 16.42 -6.89 -11.49
C ALA A 159 17.39 -8.03 -11.14
N ALA A 160 18.49 -7.73 -10.43
CA ALA A 160 19.46 -8.72 -9.99
C ALA A 160 18.86 -9.72 -9.01
N GLU A 161 18.10 -9.22 -8.03
CA GLU A 161 17.38 -10.05 -7.06
C GLU A 161 16.33 -10.94 -7.74
N ALA A 162 15.61 -10.41 -8.73
CA ALA A 162 14.64 -11.20 -9.50
C ALA A 162 15.35 -12.33 -10.28
N ARG A 163 16.46 -12.03 -10.96
CA ARG A 163 17.26 -13.07 -11.67
C ARG A 163 17.74 -14.14 -10.71
N SER A 164 18.30 -13.74 -9.58
CA SER A 164 18.81 -14.65 -8.56
C SER A 164 17.71 -15.56 -8.01
N LEU A 165 16.57 -14.99 -7.62
CA LEU A 165 15.47 -15.73 -7.01
C LEU A 165 14.85 -16.75 -7.96
N PHE A 166 14.61 -16.37 -9.22
CA PHE A 166 13.98 -17.26 -10.21
C PHE A 166 14.98 -18.14 -10.98
N GLY A 167 16.28 -17.98 -10.76
CA GLY A 167 17.33 -18.70 -11.45
C GLY A 167 17.30 -18.49 -12.97
N ILE A 168 17.09 -17.23 -13.40
CA ILE A 168 17.01 -16.82 -14.81
C ILE A 168 18.13 -15.87 -15.16
N ASP A 169 18.66 -16.01 -16.38
CA ASP A 169 19.72 -15.13 -16.87
C ASP A 169 19.15 -13.90 -17.58
N GLU A 170 18.08 -14.08 -18.33
CA GLU A 170 17.45 -13.03 -19.13
C GLU A 170 16.20 -12.45 -18.44
N LEU A 171 16.21 -11.15 -18.28
CA LEU A 171 15.09 -10.36 -17.79
C LEU A 171 15.08 -9.04 -18.55
N ARG A 172 13.97 -8.75 -19.24
CA ARG A 172 13.80 -7.50 -20.00
C ARG A 172 12.88 -6.57 -19.25
N VAL A 173 13.34 -5.40 -18.89
CA VAL A 173 12.51 -4.34 -18.32
C VAL A 173 11.58 -3.80 -19.42
N VAL A 174 10.28 -3.78 -19.13
CA VAL A 174 9.23 -3.28 -20.03
C VAL A 174 8.84 -1.86 -19.64
N GLU A 175 8.67 -1.62 -18.34
CA GLU A 175 8.25 -0.32 -17.79
C GLU A 175 8.91 -0.10 -16.44
N ARG A 176 9.14 1.18 -16.10
CA ARG A 176 9.54 1.65 -14.77
C ARG A 176 8.61 2.76 -14.36
N TRP A 177 8.26 2.83 -13.08
CA TRP A 177 7.50 3.94 -12.52
C TRP A 177 7.81 4.12 -11.06
N GLN A 178 7.43 5.28 -10.54
CA GLN A 178 7.44 5.55 -9.12
C GLN A 178 5.99 5.51 -8.60
N GLY A 179 5.76 4.70 -7.57
CA GLY A 179 4.56 4.78 -6.74
C GLY A 179 4.77 5.76 -5.60
N VAL A 180 3.71 6.36 -5.09
CA VAL A 180 3.76 7.21 -3.89
C VAL A 180 2.56 6.93 -3.02
N TYR A 181 2.79 6.81 -1.69
CA TYR A 181 1.72 6.71 -0.70
C TYR A 181 2.06 7.48 0.58
N ALA A 182 1.05 7.71 1.44
CA ALA A 182 1.24 8.29 2.76
C ALA A 182 1.98 7.31 3.68
N SER A 183 3.03 7.78 4.35
CA SER A 183 3.76 7.02 5.35
C SER A 183 3.76 7.76 6.68
N GLY A 184 3.36 7.08 7.75
CA GLY A 184 3.28 7.64 9.10
C GLY A 184 3.59 6.57 10.15
N PRO A 185 3.66 6.96 11.44
CA PRO A 185 3.93 6.04 12.54
C PRO A 185 2.76 5.10 12.84
N GLU A 186 1.53 5.53 12.57
CA GLU A 186 0.31 4.75 12.78
C GLU A 186 -0.13 4.07 11.50
N ASP A 187 -0.91 3.00 11.57
CA ASP A 187 -1.42 2.28 10.39
C ASP A 187 -2.47 3.07 9.62
N PHE A 188 -3.25 3.89 10.34
CA PHE A 188 -4.33 4.69 9.76
C PHE A 188 -4.40 6.07 10.37
N LEU A 189 -4.69 7.08 9.54
CA LEU A 189 -5.22 8.35 9.98
C LEU A 189 -6.74 8.28 9.92
N MET A 190 -7.40 8.59 11.02
CA MET A 190 -8.85 8.78 11.13
C MET A 190 -9.10 9.92 12.10
N GLU A 191 -9.44 11.10 11.61
CA GLU A 191 -9.66 12.30 12.43
C GLU A 191 -10.83 13.12 11.90
N GLU A 192 -11.73 13.53 12.77
CA GLU A 192 -12.69 14.58 12.48
C GLU A 192 -12.05 15.93 12.82
N VAL A 193 -11.65 16.69 11.81
CA VAL A 193 -10.92 17.97 11.97
C VAL A 193 -11.83 19.16 12.18
N GLU A 194 -13.03 19.09 11.63
CA GLU A 194 -14.12 20.06 11.81
C GLU A 194 -15.45 19.30 11.80
N PRO A 195 -16.54 19.85 12.34
CA PRO A 195 -17.83 19.16 12.36
C PRO A 195 -18.26 18.66 10.98
N GLY A 196 -18.35 17.35 10.83
CA GLY A 196 -18.71 16.68 9.58
C GLY A 196 -17.59 16.60 8.53
N VAL A 197 -16.35 16.95 8.86
CA VAL A 197 -15.17 16.82 7.98
C VAL A 197 -14.21 15.80 8.57
N HIS A 198 -14.05 14.66 7.88
CA HIS A 198 -13.24 13.54 8.33
C HIS A 198 -12.06 13.31 7.39
N LEU A 199 -10.86 13.19 7.94
CA LEU A 199 -9.66 12.79 7.21
C LEU A 199 -9.40 11.30 7.41
N VAL A 200 -9.19 10.57 6.30
CA VAL A 200 -8.99 9.12 6.33
C VAL A 200 -7.87 8.74 5.39
N ALA A 201 -6.85 8.05 5.91
CA ALA A 201 -5.77 7.48 5.09
C ALA A 201 -5.20 6.21 5.71
N ALA A 202 -4.75 5.28 4.87
CA ALA A 202 -3.83 4.21 5.28
C ALA A 202 -2.40 4.74 5.13
N THR A 203 -1.57 4.61 6.17
CA THR A 203 -0.28 5.31 6.29
C THR A 203 0.93 4.38 6.41
N THR A 204 0.76 3.08 6.12
CA THR A 204 1.84 2.06 6.18
C THR A 204 1.92 1.18 4.94
N GLY A 205 1.35 1.62 3.79
CA GLY A 205 1.38 0.87 2.53
C GLY A 205 0.41 -0.31 2.46
N ILE A 206 -0.52 -0.44 3.42
CA ILE A 206 -1.47 -1.56 3.50
C ILE A 206 -2.86 -1.25 2.91
N GLY A 207 -3.03 -0.06 2.32
CA GLY A 207 -4.33 0.45 1.88
C GLY A 207 -5.08 -0.44 0.88
N MET A 208 -4.37 -1.13 -0.02
CA MET A 208 -5.01 -2.05 -0.97
C MET A 208 -5.66 -3.26 -0.29
N THR A 209 -5.09 -3.72 0.82
CA THR A 209 -5.62 -4.86 1.61
C THR A 209 -6.71 -4.41 2.57
N THR A 210 -6.55 -3.27 3.22
CA THR A 210 -7.37 -2.84 4.35
C THR A 210 -8.39 -1.77 4.00
N GLY A 211 -8.27 -1.11 2.83
CA GLY A 211 -9.04 0.08 2.50
C GLY A 211 -10.55 -0.11 2.49
N LEU A 212 -11.06 -1.27 2.04
CA LEU A 212 -12.50 -1.56 2.08
C LEU A 212 -13.01 -1.72 3.51
N GLY A 213 -12.26 -2.43 4.37
CA GLY A 213 -12.60 -2.56 5.78
C GLY A 213 -12.47 -1.22 6.53
N LEU A 214 -11.48 -0.39 6.20
CA LEU A 214 -11.36 0.95 6.75
C LEU A 214 -12.55 1.82 6.34
N ALA A 215 -12.98 1.77 5.08
CA ALA A 215 -14.13 2.52 4.60
C ALA A 215 -15.42 2.10 5.32
N GLU A 216 -15.65 0.80 5.49
CA GLU A 216 -16.78 0.26 6.26
C GLU A 216 -16.74 0.75 7.71
N HIS A 217 -15.58 0.69 8.36
CA HIS A 217 -15.38 1.17 9.72
C HIS A 217 -15.75 2.65 9.88
N VAL A 218 -15.25 3.49 8.99
CA VAL A 218 -15.50 4.94 9.02
C VAL A 218 -16.97 5.25 8.80
N VAL A 219 -17.61 4.61 7.81
CA VAL A 219 -19.03 4.87 7.48
C VAL A 219 -19.96 4.36 8.58
N ALA A 220 -19.70 3.20 9.17
CA ALA A 220 -20.48 2.69 10.28
C ALA A 220 -20.43 3.61 11.53
N GLY A 221 -19.28 4.25 11.77
CA GLY A 221 -19.15 5.27 12.81
C GLY A 221 -20.11 6.47 12.65
N PHE A 222 -20.56 6.75 11.43
CA PHE A 222 -21.53 7.84 11.18
C PHE A 222 -22.98 7.45 11.47
N SER A 223 -23.32 6.19 11.35
CA SER A 223 -24.69 5.68 11.60
C SER A 223 -24.91 5.27 13.06
N GLY A 224 -23.85 5.23 13.88
CA GLY A 224 -23.89 4.69 15.23
C GLY A 224 -24.12 3.17 15.26
N GLU A 225 -24.03 2.51 14.13
CA GLU A 225 -24.10 1.05 14.07
C GLU A 225 -22.78 0.44 14.55
N PRO A 226 -22.84 -0.69 15.29
CA PRO A 226 -21.62 -1.36 15.72
C PRO A 226 -20.83 -1.84 14.49
N VAL A 227 -19.61 -1.35 14.34
CA VAL A 227 -18.65 -1.85 13.37
C VAL A 227 -18.31 -3.28 13.76
N PHE A 228 -18.73 -4.26 12.94
CA PHE A 228 -18.53 -5.69 13.16
C PHE A 228 -19.24 -6.30 14.38
N ALA A 229 -20.51 -6.65 14.25
CA ALA A 229 -20.98 -7.90 14.83
C ALA A 229 -20.38 -9.06 14.00
N ARG A 230 -19.06 -9.28 14.05
CA ARG A 230 -18.51 -10.52 13.50
C ARG A 230 -18.94 -11.64 14.42
N ASP A 231 -19.74 -12.53 13.88
CA ASP A 231 -19.89 -13.87 14.42
C ASP A 231 -18.47 -14.48 14.50
N SER A 232 -17.90 -14.48 15.72
CA SER A 232 -16.57 -15.03 15.98
C SER A 232 -16.50 -16.54 15.70
N SER A 233 -17.63 -17.18 15.37
CA SER A 233 -17.70 -18.58 14.98
C SER A 233 -17.19 -18.86 13.56
N ALA A 234 -16.99 -17.84 12.71
CA ALA A 234 -16.51 -18.00 11.33
C ALA A 234 -14.99 -18.19 11.22
N PHE A 235 -14.22 -17.97 12.29
CA PHE A 235 -12.79 -18.25 12.34
C PHE A 235 -12.51 -19.53 13.14
N ALA A 236 -12.79 -20.67 12.53
CA ALA A 236 -12.16 -21.91 13.00
C ALA A 236 -10.64 -21.76 12.87
N PRO A 237 -9.85 -22.08 13.90
CA PRO A 237 -8.39 -22.05 13.78
C PRO A 237 -7.98 -22.97 12.62
N ALA A 238 -7.08 -22.45 11.78
CA ALA A 238 -6.52 -23.24 10.68
C ALA A 238 -5.98 -24.56 11.24
N PRO A 239 -6.18 -25.71 10.56
CA PRO A 239 -5.67 -26.98 11.02
C PRO A 239 -4.16 -26.88 11.21
N THR A 240 -3.69 -27.31 12.37
CA THR A 240 -2.26 -27.37 12.69
C THR A 240 -1.58 -28.32 11.70
N ILE A 241 -0.79 -27.78 10.79
CA ILE A 241 0.03 -28.58 9.89
C ILE A 241 1.16 -29.17 10.72
N THR A 242 1.04 -30.43 11.11
CA THR A 242 2.13 -31.18 11.72
C THR A 242 3.09 -31.59 10.60
N LEU A 243 4.23 -30.89 10.49
CA LEU A 243 5.32 -31.34 9.64
C LEU A 243 5.84 -32.67 10.18
N GLN A 244 5.55 -33.77 9.50
CA GLN A 244 6.22 -35.04 9.75
C GLN A 244 7.71 -34.85 9.46
N LYS A 245 8.54 -34.98 10.48
CA LYS A 245 9.98 -35.11 10.30
C LYS A 245 10.22 -36.37 9.46
N GLY A 246 10.68 -36.19 8.22
CA GLY A 246 11.15 -37.28 7.39
C GLY A 246 12.25 -38.03 8.14
N ALA A 247 12.07 -39.34 8.29
CA ALA A 247 13.10 -40.23 8.79
C ALA A 247 14.27 -40.22 7.82
N SER A 248 15.45 -40.09 8.39
CA SER A 248 16.79 -40.18 7.79
C SER A 248 16.99 -41.32 6.80
#